data_e24e653fff687945cabf997a59550a74
#
_entry.id   e24e653fff687945cabf997a59550a74
#
_cell.length_a   1.000
_cell.length_b   1.000
_cell.length_c   1.000
_cell.angle_alpha   90.00
_cell.angle_beta   90.00
_cell.angle_gamma   90.00
#
_symmetry.space_group_name_H-M   'P 1'
#
loop_
_entity.id
_entity.type
_entity.pdbx_description
1 polymer ?
#
loop_
_entity_poly.entity_id
_entity_poly.type
_entity_poly.pdbx_seq_one_letter_code
_entity_poly.pdbx_strand_id
1 'polypeptide(L)'
;MIINNQTPTILQKIVQDKMQWVAEKSQAFPLQDFEKNIEKSDRSFYQALAQGTHQRPAYILECKKASPSKGLIRADFNLDEIAQVYKHYAATISVLTDEKYFQGDFTYIQQVRNQVSQPVLCKDFMISAYQVYLARYHQADAILLMLSVLDDETYVQLADLAHELGMGVLTETSNQQELERAIALNAKVIGINNRDLHDLSVDLGRTPPLARQIPADRIVISESGIYSHQQVQQLKPYVNGFLIGSSLMGSLDLNNAVRAVIFGENKVCGLTRPQDVQVVYQQGGLYGGLIFAENSKRKLSLRQAQELVTQAPLRFVGVFQNQEIDFIVKIATQLNLFVVQLHGSENAEFIAQLRQQLPEQCQIWKAISIQVEKHQREEQQSAVQIEPISQVDRYVLDSQLAHQQGGTGKAFDWSLIPAKIKNNAMLAGGINSENIDLALAQHCLGLDINSGAESSAGVKDENKLAQLFTQILDY
;
A
#
# COMPACT_ATOMS: atom_id res chain seq x y z
N MET A 1 26.38 1.36 23.95
CA MET A 1 26.19 1.74 22.52
C MET A 1 27.24 1.05 21.68
N ILE A 2 26.86 0.30 20.63
CA ILE A 2 27.78 -0.43 19.76
C ILE A 2 28.02 0.37 18.49
N ILE A 3 28.92 1.34 18.49
CA ILE A 3 29.50 1.86 17.26
C ILE A 3 30.86 1.21 17.11
N ASN A 4 30.98 0.26 16.20
CA ASN A 4 32.24 -0.44 15.91
C ASN A 4 32.52 -0.37 14.39
N ASN A 5 33.66 -0.91 13.97
CA ASN A 5 34.06 -0.92 12.54
C ASN A 5 33.08 -1.69 11.60
N GLN A 6 32.09 -2.42 12.14
CA GLN A 6 31.07 -3.13 11.39
C GLN A 6 29.77 -2.30 11.24
N THR A 7 29.63 -1.18 11.99
CA THR A 7 28.47 -0.30 11.86
C THR A 7 28.53 0.44 10.52
N PRO A 8 27.43 0.51 9.72
CA PRO A 8 27.39 1.23 8.47
C PRO A 8 27.83 2.68 8.61
N THR A 9 28.65 3.19 7.68
CA THR A 9 29.23 4.54 7.77
C THR A 9 28.18 5.64 7.86
N ILE A 10 27.05 5.51 7.14
CA ILE A 10 25.94 6.46 7.24
C ILE A 10 25.28 6.42 8.61
N LEU A 11 25.07 5.24 9.18
CA LEU A 11 24.48 5.07 10.50
C LEU A 11 25.41 5.60 11.60
N GLN A 12 26.74 5.35 11.50
CA GLN A 12 27.72 5.94 12.41
C GLN A 12 27.63 7.46 12.45
N LYS A 13 27.58 8.09 11.26
CA LYS A 13 27.45 9.54 11.14
C LYS A 13 26.15 10.04 11.75
N ILE A 14 25.02 9.38 11.48
CA ILE A 14 23.72 9.74 12.05
C ILE A 14 23.77 9.68 13.58
N VAL A 15 24.33 8.60 14.14
CA VAL A 15 24.42 8.43 15.59
C VAL A 15 25.35 9.46 16.23
N GLN A 16 26.50 9.77 15.62
CA GLN A 16 27.40 10.83 16.10
C GLN A 16 26.70 12.20 16.11
N ASP A 17 26.01 12.56 15.04
CA ASP A 17 25.22 13.79 14.97
C ASP A 17 24.08 13.79 16.02
N LYS A 18 23.47 12.62 16.27
CA LYS A 18 22.41 12.49 17.27
C LYS A 18 22.97 12.64 18.70
N MET A 19 24.17 12.14 18.99
CA MET A 19 24.84 12.37 20.29
C MET A 19 25.05 13.85 20.54
N GLN A 20 25.53 14.59 19.55
CA GLN A 20 25.69 16.04 19.64
C GLN A 20 24.34 16.72 19.84
N TRP A 21 23.33 16.37 19.03
CA TRP A 21 21.97 16.91 19.15
C TRP A 21 21.38 16.70 20.55
N VAL A 22 21.54 15.48 21.12
CA VAL A 22 21.06 15.18 22.48
C VAL A 22 21.76 16.07 23.51
N ALA A 23 23.07 16.26 23.40
CA ALA A 23 23.84 17.10 24.32
C ALA A 23 23.37 18.55 24.26
N GLU A 24 23.23 19.12 23.06
CA GLU A 24 22.77 20.48 22.84
C GLU A 24 21.30 20.67 23.29
N LYS A 25 20.41 19.72 22.91
CA LYS A 25 18.99 19.81 23.23
C LYS A 25 18.71 19.67 24.71
N SER A 26 19.40 18.75 25.39
CA SER A 26 19.23 18.54 26.84
C SER A 26 19.78 19.71 27.67
N GLN A 27 20.75 20.47 27.13
CA GLN A 27 21.21 21.71 27.74
C GLN A 27 20.23 22.87 27.50
N ALA A 28 19.70 22.99 26.27
CA ALA A 28 18.76 24.05 25.89
C ALA A 28 17.36 23.86 26.47
N PHE A 29 16.92 22.62 26.67
CA PHE A 29 15.63 22.24 27.24
C PHE A 29 15.83 21.10 28.21
N PRO A 30 16.27 21.36 29.47
CA PRO A 30 16.58 20.35 30.45
C PRO A 30 15.37 19.51 30.85
N LEU A 31 15.58 18.22 31.17
CA LEU A 31 14.52 17.30 31.58
C LEU A 31 13.68 17.86 32.75
N GLN A 32 14.32 18.51 33.70
CA GLN A 32 13.65 19.08 34.89
C GLN A 32 12.56 20.13 34.50
N ASP A 33 12.65 20.76 33.34
CA ASP A 33 11.73 21.79 32.89
C ASP A 33 10.39 21.18 32.39
N PHE A 34 10.40 19.90 31.97
CA PHE A 34 9.22 19.25 31.40
C PHE A 34 8.83 17.92 32.04
N GLU A 35 9.69 17.28 32.82
CA GLU A 35 9.44 15.95 33.42
C GLU A 35 8.09 15.90 34.18
N LYS A 36 7.76 16.95 34.91
CA LYS A 36 6.53 17.02 35.70
C LYS A 36 5.24 17.06 34.87
N ASN A 37 5.37 17.36 33.57
CA ASN A 37 4.27 17.43 32.63
C ASN A 37 4.12 16.14 31.82
N ILE A 38 4.93 15.12 32.10
CA ILE A 38 4.88 13.84 31.39
C ILE A 38 3.79 12.97 32.02
N GLU A 39 2.77 12.66 31.24
CA GLU A 39 1.74 11.68 31.57
C GLU A 39 2.05 10.34 30.90
N LYS A 40 1.66 9.21 31.50
CA LYS A 40 1.76 7.90 30.86
C LYS A 40 0.91 7.83 29.60
N SER A 41 1.35 7.02 28.63
CA SER A 41 0.54 6.78 27.45
C SER A 41 -0.77 6.06 27.81
N ASP A 42 -1.85 6.52 27.20
CA ASP A 42 -3.21 5.97 27.31
C ASP A 42 -3.61 5.15 26.07
N ARG A 43 -2.69 4.99 25.07
CA ARG A 43 -2.90 4.25 23.83
C ARG A 43 -1.91 3.09 23.73
N SER A 44 -2.42 1.87 23.68
CA SER A 44 -1.57 0.68 23.65
C SER A 44 -1.09 0.35 22.24
N PHE A 45 0.18 0.58 21.99
CA PHE A 45 0.88 0.17 20.75
C PHE A 45 0.79 -1.35 20.52
N TYR A 46 1.00 -2.13 21.58
CA TYR A 46 0.95 -3.59 21.50
C TYR A 46 -0.43 -4.13 21.15
N GLN A 47 -1.49 -3.58 21.78
CA GLN A 47 -2.85 -4.02 21.47
C GLN A 47 -3.28 -3.64 20.04
N ALA A 48 -2.87 -2.47 19.56
CA ALA A 48 -3.16 -2.05 18.20
C ALA A 48 -2.53 -2.99 17.16
N LEU A 49 -1.30 -3.44 17.38
CA LEU A 49 -0.61 -4.34 16.47
C LEU A 49 -1.02 -5.82 16.64
N ALA A 50 -1.45 -6.23 17.84
CA ALA A 50 -1.91 -7.60 18.11
C ALA A 50 -3.20 -7.96 17.33
N GLN A 51 -3.90 -7.00 16.74
CA GLN A 51 -5.02 -7.25 15.84
C GLN A 51 -4.58 -7.75 14.46
N GLY A 52 -3.29 -7.58 14.12
CA GLY A 52 -2.73 -8.03 12.84
C GLY A 52 -2.54 -9.55 12.81
N THR A 53 -2.99 -10.17 11.73
CA THR A 53 -2.82 -11.60 11.44
C THR A 53 -2.10 -11.79 10.11
N HIS A 54 -1.71 -13.03 9.80
CA HIS A 54 -1.14 -13.35 8.48
C HIS A 54 -2.12 -13.10 7.33
N GLN A 55 -3.43 -13.26 7.55
CA GLN A 55 -4.44 -12.93 6.54
C GLN A 55 -4.69 -11.43 6.46
N ARG A 56 -4.79 -10.76 7.60
CA ARG A 56 -5.09 -9.32 7.72
C ARG A 56 -4.01 -8.62 8.52
N PRO A 57 -2.88 -8.27 7.88
CA PRO A 57 -1.76 -7.65 8.58
C PRO A 57 -2.10 -6.26 9.09
N ALA A 58 -1.51 -5.89 10.23
CA ALA A 58 -1.55 -4.54 10.75
C ALA A 58 -0.63 -3.62 9.93
N TYR A 59 -1.03 -2.37 9.74
CA TYR A 59 -0.22 -1.39 9.03
C TYR A 59 0.24 -0.28 9.96
N ILE A 60 1.56 -0.08 10.05
CA ILE A 60 2.19 1.11 10.61
C ILE A 60 2.47 2.04 9.43
N LEU A 61 1.68 3.12 9.30
CA LEU A 61 1.82 4.07 8.20
C LEU A 61 2.69 5.25 8.63
N GLU A 62 3.73 5.54 7.86
CA GLU A 62 4.80 6.45 8.27
C GLU A 62 4.70 7.82 7.61
N CYS A 63 4.67 8.87 8.43
CA CYS A 63 4.80 10.27 8.04
C CYS A 63 6.29 10.59 7.85
N LYS A 64 6.76 10.67 6.60
CA LYS A 64 8.16 10.87 6.25
C LYS A 64 8.32 11.93 5.16
N LYS A 65 8.93 13.07 5.53
CA LYS A 65 9.17 14.19 4.61
C LYS A 65 10.37 13.94 3.71
N ALA A 66 11.45 13.42 4.27
CA ALA A 66 12.72 13.18 3.59
C ALA A 66 13.38 11.89 4.09
N SER A 67 14.42 11.41 3.42
CA SER A 67 15.27 10.31 3.89
C SER A 67 16.69 10.40 3.31
N PRO A 68 17.71 9.80 3.96
CA PRO A 68 19.08 9.78 3.43
C PRO A 68 19.19 9.17 2.03
N SER A 69 18.37 8.15 1.72
CA SER A 69 18.42 7.42 0.44
C SER A 69 17.66 8.09 -0.70
N LYS A 70 16.70 8.99 -0.42
CA LYS A 70 15.82 9.59 -1.44
C LYS A 70 15.83 11.13 -1.43
N GLY A 71 16.48 11.76 -0.45
CA GLY A 71 16.36 13.20 -0.24
C GLY A 71 14.93 13.60 0.15
N LEU A 72 14.45 14.73 -0.36
CA LEU A 72 13.08 15.20 -0.16
C LEU A 72 12.10 14.27 -0.90
N ILE A 73 11.15 13.67 -0.16
CA ILE A 73 10.15 12.76 -0.70
C ILE A 73 8.82 13.48 -0.96
N ARG A 74 8.39 14.30 0.02
CA ARG A 74 7.13 15.03 -0.04
C ARG A 74 7.34 16.48 0.28
N ALA A 75 7.27 17.35 -0.74
CA ALA A 75 7.43 18.81 -0.58
C ALA A 75 6.24 19.42 0.16
N ASP A 76 5.02 19.01 -0.21
CA ASP A 76 3.77 19.38 0.46
C ASP A 76 3.51 18.39 1.62
N PHE A 77 4.20 18.63 2.75
CA PHE A 77 4.13 17.78 3.93
C PHE A 77 3.13 18.34 4.95
N ASN A 78 1.84 18.20 4.62
CA ASN A 78 0.74 18.59 5.49
C ASN A 78 0.34 17.39 6.38
N LEU A 79 0.75 17.41 7.65
CA LEU A 79 0.50 16.32 8.60
C LEU A 79 -0.99 16.14 8.92
N ASP A 80 -1.78 17.20 8.91
CA ASP A 80 -3.22 17.09 9.19
C ASP A 80 -3.92 16.32 8.05
N GLU A 81 -3.61 16.61 6.79
CA GLU A 81 -4.13 15.87 5.64
C GLU A 81 -3.65 14.42 5.63
N ILE A 82 -2.36 14.18 5.93
CA ILE A 82 -1.79 12.84 6.01
C ILE A 82 -2.51 12.04 7.12
N ALA A 83 -2.70 12.61 8.30
CA ALA A 83 -3.38 11.99 9.42
C ALA A 83 -4.85 11.68 9.10
N GLN A 84 -5.56 12.56 8.38
CA GLN A 84 -6.93 12.32 7.95
C GLN A 84 -7.04 11.09 7.01
N VAL A 85 -6.04 10.82 6.19
CA VAL A 85 -5.99 9.60 5.38
C VAL A 85 -5.61 8.39 6.23
N TYR A 86 -4.53 8.49 6.99
CA TYR A 86 -3.95 7.36 7.72
C TYR A 86 -4.87 6.80 8.80
N LYS A 87 -5.68 7.62 9.47
CA LYS A 87 -6.62 7.18 10.52
C LYS A 87 -7.63 6.11 10.07
N HIS A 88 -7.87 5.99 8.77
CA HIS A 88 -8.80 5.00 8.22
C HIS A 88 -8.16 3.64 7.96
N TYR A 89 -6.81 3.57 7.93
CA TYR A 89 -6.10 2.38 7.48
C TYR A 89 -5.03 1.90 8.46
N ALA A 90 -4.46 2.80 9.24
CA ALA A 90 -3.35 2.47 10.12
C ALA A 90 -3.82 1.83 11.43
N ALA A 91 -3.11 0.79 11.87
CA ALA A 91 -3.16 0.33 13.26
C ALA A 91 -2.35 1.26 14.18
N THR A 92 -1.23 1.80 13.64
CA THR A 92 -0.34 2.74 14.32
C THR A 92 0.21 3.72 13.29
N ILE A 93 0.45 4.98 13.67
CA ILE A 93 1.08 5.97 12.80
C ILE A 93 2.51 6.21 13.29
N SER A 94 3.48 6.09 12.39
CA SER A 94 4.89 6.38 12.65
C SER A 94 5.22 7.81 12.21
N VAL A 95 5.91 8.55 13.08
CA VAL A 95 6.31 9.94 12.82
C VAL A 95 7.82 10.07 12.94
N LEU A 96 8.50 10.47 11.86
CA LEU A 96 9.93 10.77 11.88
C LEU A 96 10.18 12.06 12.65
N THR A 97 11.11 12.03 13.61
CA THR A 97 11.46 13.17 14.44
C THR A 97 12.91 13.64 14.27
N ASP A 98 13.73 12.90 13.54
CA ASP A 98 15.08 13.34 13.20
C ASP A 98 15.06 14.55 12.23
N GLU A 99 15.59 15.68 12.69
CA GLU A 99 15.56 16.97 11.95
C GLU A 99 16.52 16.94 10.75
N LYS A 100 17.75 16.44 10.96
CA LYS A 100 18.84 16.59 9.98
C LYS A 100 18.68 15.69 8.76
N TYR A 101 18.31 14.44 8.96
CA TYR A 101 18.30 13.42 7.91
C TYR A 101 16.91 13.14 7.35
N PHE A 102 15.86 13.42 8.14
CA PHE A 102 14.48 13.13 7.75
C PHE A 102 13.60 14.36 7.71
N GLN A 103 14.12 15.56 8.05
CA GLN A 103 13.36 16.79 8.17
C GLN A 103 12.14 16.64 9.08
N GLY A 104 12.31 15.86 10.16
CA GLY A 104 11.31 15.58 11.18
C GLY A 104 11.32 16.61 12.30
N ASP A 105 10.38 16.48 13.23
CA ASP A 105 10.29 17.29 14.44
C ASP A 105 9.49 16.55 15.51
N PHE A 106 9.87 16.65 16.79
CA PHE A 106 9.13 16.03 17.89
C PHE A 106 7.70 16.58 18.03
N THR A 107 7.48 17.84 17.69
CA THR A 107 6.13 18.47 17.72
C THR A 107 5.15 17.82 16.75
N TYR A 108 5.64 17.18 15.69
CA TYR A 108 4.81 16.45 14.72
C TYR A 108 4.04 15.29 15.36
N ILE A 109 4.58 14.68 16.42
CA ILE A 109 3.93 13.61 17.17
C ILE A 109 2.59 14.10 17.72
N GLN A 110 2.60 15.21 18.45
CA GLN A 110 1.40 15.79 19.06
C GLN A 110 0.40 16.27 18.00
N GLN A 111 0.90 16.86 16.90
CA GLN A 111 0.05 17.29 15.79
C GLN A 111 -0.73 16.11 15.19
N VAL A 112 -0.04 15.01 14.89
CA VAL A 112 -0.66 13.77 14.36
C VAL A 112 -1.60 13.16 15.40
N ARG A 113 -1.16 13.04 16.66
CA ARG A 113 -1.92 12.40 17.73
C ARG A 113 -3.26 13.08 18.00
N ASN A 114 -3.34 14.40 17.83
CA ASN A 114 -4.57 15.18 17.98
C ASN A 114 -5.61 14.91 16.88
N GLN A 115 -5.19 14.35 15.74
CA GLN A 115 -6.06 14.07 14.59
C GLN A 115 -6.56 12.60 14.56
N VAL A 116 -5.97 11.70 15.37
CA VAL A 116 -6.18 10.26 15.26
C VAL A 116 -6.43 9.64 16.64
N SER A 117 -7.06 8.47 16.66
CA SER A 117 -7.23 7.64 17.88
C SER A 117 -6.15 6.56 18.02
N GLN A 118 -5.41 6.28 16.93
CA GLN A 118 -4.34 5.28 16.91
C GLN A 118 -3.16 5.72 17.78
N PRO A 119 -2.39 4.77 18.33
CA PRO A 119 -1.10 5.08 18.95
C PRO A 119 -0.13 5.66 17.93
N VAL A 120 0.75 6.56 18.38
CA VAL A 120 1.77 7.22 17.56
C VAL A 120 3.17 6.76 17.99
N LEU A 121 3.91 6.21 17.02
CA LEU A 121 5.30 5.79 17.16
C LEU A 121 6.24 6.95 16.85
N CYS A 122 7.07 7.34 17.82
CA CYS A 122 8.21 8.24 17.61
C CYS A 122 9.34 7.46 16.92
N LYS A 123 9.58 7.75 15.66
CA LYS A 123 10.63 7.09 14.85
C LYS A 123 11.87 7.96 14.81
N ASP A 124 12.81 7.68 15.71
CA ASP A 124 14.10 8.39 15.85
C ASP A 124 15.22 7.41 16.20
N PHE A 125 16.46 7.85 16.11
CA PHE A 125 17.63 7.12 16.59
C PHE A 125 17.77 7.34 18.11
N MET A 126 17.07 6.51 18.88
CA MET A 126 17.06 6.59 20.33
C MET A 126 18.38 6.06 20.92
N ILE A 127 19.11 6.92 21.62
CA ILE A 127 20.41 6.60 22.26
C ILE A 127 20.49 7.05 23.71
N SER A 128 19.47 7.74 24.20
CA SER A 128 19.48 8.38 25.52
C SER A 128 18.09 8.38 26.16
N ALA A 129 18.04 8.21 27.47
CA ALA A 129 16.82 8.36 28.27
C ALA A 129 16.14 9.73 28.06
N TYR A 130 16.92 10.79 27.83
CA TYR A 130 16.40 12.12 27.54
C TYR A 130 15.44 12.10 26.34
N GLN A 131 15.79 11.38 25.25
CA GLN A 131 14.93 11.29 24.07
C GLN A 131 13.63 10.52 24.36
N VAL A 132 13.67 9.50 25.23
CA VAL A 132 12.48 8.74 25.63
C VAL A 132 11.50 9.63 26.40
N TYR A 133 12.00 10.41 27.35
CA TYR A 133 11.20 11.42 28.05
C TYR A 133 10.66 12.48 27.10
N LEU A 134 11.48 12.99 26.19
CA LEU A 134 11.07 14.01 25.21
C LEU A 134 10.00 13.47 24.26
N ALA A 135 10.13 12.22 23.78
CA ALA A 135 9.12 11.56 22.97
C ALA A 135 7.78 11.50 23.71
N ARG A 136 7.79 11.08 24.99
CA ARG A 136 6.56 11.01 25.77
C ARG A 136 6.00 12.41 26.12
N TYR A 137 6.85 13.39 26.38
CA TYR A 137 6.43 14.79 26.55
C TYR A 137 5.65 15.30 25.34
N HIS A 138 6.09 14.94 24.13
CA HIS A 138 5.34 15.19 22.87
C HIS A 138 4.25 14.16 22.61
N GLN A 139 3.90 13.33 23.61
CA GLN A 139 2.78 12.39 23.60
C GLN A 139 2.96 11.16 22.69
N ALA A 140 4.19 10.73 22.39
CA ALA A 140 4.43 9.44 21.73
C ALA A 140 3.84 8.28 22.56
N ASP A 141 3.28 7.28 21.90
CA ASP A 141 2.73 6.07 22.48
C ASP A 141 3.65 4.85 22.30
N ALA A 142 4.69 5.00 21.48
CA ALA A 142 5.75 4.02 21.28
C ALA A 142 7.04 4.72 20.81
N ILE A 143 8.18 4.00 20.96
CA ILE A 143 9.48 4.41 20.44
C ILE A 143 10.10 3.31 19.59
N LEU A 144 11.08 3.69 18.74
CA LEU A 144 11.95 2.78 18.03
C LEU A 144 13.23 2.55 18.82
N LEU A 145 13.64 1.28 19.01
CA LEU A 145 14.96 0.91 19.48
C LEU A 145 15.66 0.01 18.46
N MET A 146 16.86 0.41 18.01
CA MET A 146 17.62 -0.28 16.96
C MET A 146 18.76 -1.08 17.55
N LEU A 147 18.77 -2.40 17.35
CA LEU A 147 19.87 -3.26 17.85
C LEU A 147 21.16 -3.13 17.04
N SER A 148 21.11 -2.49 15.87
CA SER A 148 22.29 -2.05 15.13
C SER A 148 23.02 -0.86 15.77
N VAL A 149 22.39 -0.17 16.73
CA VAL A 149 22.91 1.04 17.41
C VAL A 149 23.18 0.77 18.90
N LEU A 150 22.29 0.03 19.57
CA LEU A 150 22.28 -0.15 21.01
C LEU A 150 22.95 -1.47 21.41
N ASP A 151 23.75 -1.44 22.48
CA ASP A 151 24.10 -2.64 23.24
C ASP A 151 22.93 -3.09 24.12
N ASP A 152 23.01 -4.30 24.65
CA ASP A 152 21.90 -4.92 25.38
C ASP A 152 21.55 -4.16 26.65
N GLU A 153 22.56 -3.63 27.37
CA GLU A 153 22.34 -2.85 28.58
C GLU A 153 21.59 -1.57 28.31
N THR A 154 22.01 -0.78 27.31
CA THR A 154 21.36 0.46 26.91
C THR A 154 19.95 0.18 26.37
N TYR A 155 19.79 -0.90 25.59
CA TYR A 155 18.48 -1.31 25.09
C TYR A 155 17.49 -1.57 26.24
N VAL A 156 17.89 -2.37 27.24
CA VAL A 156 17.05 -2.70 28.41
C VAL A 156 16.67 -1.44 29.17
N GLN A 157 17.64 -0.57 29.45
CA GLN A 157 17.39 0.69 30.17
C GLN A 157 16.34 1.57 29.44
N LEU A 158 16.45 1.72 28.13
CA LEU A 158 15.53 2.54 27.34
C LEU A 158 14.14 1.87 27.17
N ALA A 159 14.13 0.54 27.03
CA ALA A 159 12.87 -0.22 26.92
C ALA A 159 12.07 -0.20 28.24
N ASP A 160 12.76 -0.40 29.37
CA ASP A 160 12.13 -0.35 30.69
C ASP A 160 11.55 1.05 30.97
N LEU A 161 12.32 2.10 30.68
CA LEU A 161 11.84 3.48 30.80
C LEU A 161 10.61 3.74 29.92
N ALA A 162 10.62 3.27 28.66
CA ALA A 162 9.46 3.40 27.79
C ALA A 162 8.23 2.71 28.39
N HIS A 163 8.39 1.50 28.92
CA HIS A 163 7.31 0.76 29.56
C HIS A 163 6.80 1.45 30.85
N GLU A 164 7.70 2.02 31.66
CA GLU A 164 7.32 2.82 32.85
C GLU A 164 6.46 4.02 32.47
N LEU A 165 6.72 4.62 31.32
CA LEU A 165 5.94 5.73 30.73
C LEU A 165 4.69 5.26 29.98
N GLY A 166 4.37 3.96 29.99
CA GLY A 166 3.22 3.37 29.29
C GLY A 166 3.39 3.24 27.78
N MET A 167 4.59 3.48 27.24
CA MET A 167 4.88 3.38 25.81
C MET A 167 5.24 1.95 25.40
N GLY A 168 4.93 1.61 24.13
CA GLY A 168 5.46 0.40 23.49
C GLY A 168 6.84 0.62 22.88
N VAL A 169 7.47 -0.49 22.50
CA VAL A 169 8.77 -0.50 21.82
C VAL A 169 8.67 -1.30 20.52
N LEU A 170 9.07 -0.70 19.42
CA LEU A 170 9.39 -1.38 18.16
C LEU A 170 10.90 -1.66 18.17
N THR A 171 11.29 -2.93 18.21
CA THR A 171 12.69 -3.36 18.21
C THR A 171 13.12 -3.70 16.79
N GLU A 172 13.94 -2.83 16.17
CA GLU A 172 14.39 -3.04 14.79
C GLU A 172 15.64 -3.93 14.75
N THR A 173 15.59 -4.90 13.82
CA THR A 173 16.68 -5.84 13.50
C THR A 173 16.90 -5.88 11.99
N SER A 174 18.15 -6.02 11.55
CA SER A 174 18.53 -6.07 10.14
C SER A 174 19.29 -7.34 9.74
N ASN A 175 19.69 -8.17 10.70
CA ASN A 175 20.46 -9.39 10.48
C ASN A 175 20.20 -10.44 11.55
N GLN A 176 20.78 -11.63 11.35
CA GLN A 176 20.63 -12.79 12.24
C GLN A 176 21.08 -12.50 13.68
N GLN A 177 22.22 -11.86 13.86
CA GLN A 177 22.77 -11.57 15.20
C GLN A 177 21.87 -10.61 15.99
N GLU A 178 21.36 -9.56 15.35
CA GLU A 178 20.43 -8.62 15.96
C GLU A 178 19.09 -9.30 16.31
N LEU A 179 18.62 -10.23 15.46
CA LEU A 179 17.43 -10.99 15.73
C LEU A 179 17.59 -11.88 16.97
N GLU A 180 18.69 -12.61 17.09
CA GLU A 180 18.99 -13.45 18.25
C GLU A 180 19.02 -12.62 19.55
N ARG A 181 19.59 -11.42 19.49
CA ARG A 181 19.57 -10.46 20.60
C ARG A 181 18.16 -10.00 20.93
N ALA A 182 17.34 -9.63 19.92
CA ALA A 182 15.95 -9.21 20.12
C ALA A 182 15.14 -10.28 20.87
N ILE A 183 15.31 -11.55 20.47
CA ILE A 183 14.64 -12.69 21.11
C ILE A 183 15.13 -12.87 22.55
N ALA A 184 16.43 -12.84 22.79
CA ALA A 184 17.05 -12.97 24.11
C ALA A 184 16.64 -11.83 25.06
N LEU A 185 16.51 -10.61 24.54
CA LEU A 185 16.07 -9.41 25.26
C LEU A 185 14.55 -9.34 25.44
N ASN A 186 13.83 -10.38 25.03
CA ASN A 186 12.38 -10.50 25.21
C ASN A 186 11.57 -9.40 24.53
N ALA A 187 12.04 -8.89 23.38
CA ALA A 187 11.33 -7.88 22.58
C ALA A 187 9.93 -8.37 22.18
N LYS A 188 8.89 -7.58 22.43
CA LYS A 188 7.48 -7.93 22.14
C LYS A 188 7.11 -7.71 20.70
N VAL A 189 7.61 -6.64 20.08
CA VAL A 189 7.42 -6.33 18.65
C VAL A 189 8.78 -6.25 18.00
N ILE A 190 9.01 -7.11 17.03
CA ILE A 190 10.28 -7.22 16.30
C ILE A 190 10.06 -6.75 14.87
N GLY A 191 10.75 -5.66 14.51
CA GLY A 191 10.78 -5.13 13.15
C GLY A 191 11.95 -5.74 12.38
N ILE A 192 11.69 -6.33 11.23
CA ILE A 192 12.70 -6.82 10.30
C ILE A 192 12.88 -5.77 9.21
N ASN A 193 14.02 -5.08 9.23
CA ASN A 193 14.33 -4.05 8.24
C ASN A 193 14.94 -4.69 6.98
N ASN A 194 14.18 -4.63 5.86
CA ASN A 194 14.65 -5.13 4.56
C ASN A 194 15.71 -4.23 3.91
N ARG A 195 15.96 -3.05 4.46
CA ARG A 195 17.00 -2.14 3.97
C ARG A 195 18.34 -2.48 4.63
N ASP A 196 19.35 -2.71 3.80
CA ASP A 196 20.72 -2.74 4.26
C ASP A 196 21.17 -1.33 4.62
N LEU A 197 21.69 -1.16 5.83
CA LEU A 197 22.14 0.15 6.31
C LEU A 197 23.58 0.48 5.86
N HIS A 198 24.28 -0.45 5.19
CA HIS A 198 25.60 -0.23 4.62
C HIS A 198 25.54 0.46 3.25
N ASP A 199 24.70 -0.05 2.34
CA ASP A 199 24.60 0.42 0.96
C ASP A 199 23.22 1.00 0.60
N LEU A 200 22.27 0.97 1.55
CA LEU A 200 20.86 1.40 1.42
C LEU A 200 20.04 0.57 0.43
N SER A 201 20.56 -0.56 -0.04
CA SER A 201 19.81 -1.51 -0.88
C SER A 201 18.63 -2.12 -0.12
N VAL A 202 17.66 -2.64 -0.84
CA VAL A 202 16.45 -3.26 -0.27
C VAL A 202 16.34 -4.69 -0.77
N ASP A 203 16.24 -5.64 0.16
CA ASP A 203 16.03 -7.05 -0.13
C ASP A 203 14.87 -7.61 0.71
N LEU A 204 13.71 -7.79 0.07
CA LEU A 204 12.51 -8.38 0.70
C LEU A 204 12.71 -9.87 1.06
N GLY A 205 13.67 -10.55 0.43
CA GLY A 205 14.05 -11.92 0.74
C GLY A 205 14.61 -12.10 2.15
N ARG A 206 15.00 -11.01 2.82
CA ARG A 206 15.49 -11.00 4.21
C ARG A 206 14.40 -11.37 5.23
N THR A 207 13.18 -10.89 5.05
CA THR A 207 12.07 -11.11 6.01
C THR A 207 11.74 -12.60 6.23
N PRO A 208 11.50 -13.47 5.22
CA PRO A 208 11.01 -14.82 5.46
C PRO A 208 11.95 -15.71 6.31
N PRO A 209 13.27 -15.78 6.09
CA PRO A 209 14.15 -16.62 6.88
C PRO A 209 14.32 -16.13 8.33
N LEU A 210 14.31 -14.83 8.57
CA LEU A 210 14.39 -14.25 9.91
C LEU A 210 13.08 -14.45 10.67
N ALA A 211 11.95 -14.15 10.06
CA ALA A 211 10.63 -14.25 10.70
C ALA A 211 10.30 -15.67 11.20
N ARG A 212 10.71 -16.72 10.46
CA ARG A 212 10.50 -18.14 10.88
C ARG A 212 11.17 -18.53 12.18
N GLN A 213 12.15 -17.74 12.65
CA GLN A 213 12.90 -18.01 13.88
C GLN A 213 12.31 -17.29 15.09
N ILE A 214 11.37 -16.36 14.86
CA ILE A 214 10.76 -15.57 15.93
C ILE A 214 9.67 -16.41 16.61
N PRO A 215 9.67 -16.47 17.97
CA PRO A 215 8.60 -17.15 18.70
C PRO A 215 7.20 -16.61 18.37
N ALA A 216 6.21 -17.50 18.32
CA ALA A 216 4.85 -17.17 17.88
C ALA A 216 4.09 -16.18 18.80
N ASP A 217 4.58 -15.96 20.01
CA ASP A 217 4.04 -14.98 20.97
C ASP A 217 4.55 -13.55 20.75
N ARG A 218 5.37 -13.32 19.72
CA ARG A 218 5.89 -12.01 19.31
C ARG A 218 5.13 -11.50 18.11
N ILE A 219 5.08 -10.17 17.99
CA ILE A 219 4.55 -9.49 16.82
C ILE A 219 5.70 -9.18 15.88
N VAL A 220 5.57 -9.62 14.62
CA VAL A 220 6.59 -9.44 13.59
C VAL A 220 6.13 -8.39 12.58
N ILE A 221 6.96 -7.37 12.36
CA ILE A 221 6.70 -6.27 11.41
C ILE A 221 7.80 -6.30 10.33
N SER A 222 7.42 -6.32 9.05
CA SER A 222 8.35 -6.12 7.94
C SER A 222 8.45 -4.64 7.60
N GLU A 223 9.67 -4.11 7.56
CA GLU A 223 9.93 -2.69 7.34
C GLU A 223 10.77 -2.47 6.08
N SER A 224 10.55 -1.34 5.41
CA SER A 224 11.26 -0.92 4.20
C SER A 224 10.97 -1.78 2.95
N GLY A 225 10.91 -1.11 1.81
CA GLY A 225 10.84 -1.76 0.50
C GLY A 225 9.46 -2.23 0.05
N ILE A 226 8.40 -1.93 0.79
CA ILE A 226 7.02 -2.27 0.43
C ILE A 226 6.45 -1.16 -0.47
N TYR A 227 6.19 -1.49 -1.73
CA TYR A 227 5.68 -0.56 -2.76
C TYR A 227 4.36 -1.02 -3.39
N SER A 228 4.01 -2.30 -3.29
CA SER A 228 2.84 -2.87 -3.95
C SER A 228 2.12 -3.89 -3.08
N HIS A 229 0.84 -4.10 -3.38
CA HIS A 229 0.05 -5.16 -2.76
C HIS A 229 0.64 -6.56 -2.99
N GLN A 230 1.22 -6.81 -4.17
CA GLN A 230 1.87 -8.08 -4.47
C GLN A 230 3.00 -8.39 -3.47
N GLN A 231 3.80 -7.39 -3.08
CA GLN A 231 4.84 -7.57 -2.06
C GLN A 231 4.26 -7.83 -0.67
N VAL A 232 3.12 -7.19 -0.33
CA VAL A 232 2.37 -7.49 0.89
C VAL A 232 1.91 -8.96 0.86
N GLN A 233 1.31 -9.44 -0.24
CA GLN A 233 0.87 -10.83 -0.40
C GLN A 233 2.02 -11.84 -0.27
N GLN A 234 3.21 -11.51 -0.78
CA GLN A 234 4.39 -12.37 -0.68
C GLN A 234 4.92 -12.50 0.75
N LEU A 235 4.82 -11.43 1.55
CA LEU A 235 5.43 -11.37 2.89
C LEU A 235 4.43 -11.64 4.03
N LYS A 236 3.14 -11.40 3.85
CA LYS A 236 2.14 -11.55 4.91
C LYS A 236 2.10 -12.94 5.57
N PRO A 237 2.45 -14.08 4.91
CA PRO A 237 2.50 -15.38 5.59
C PRO A 237 3.55 -15.47 6.70
N TYR A 238 4.46 -14.51 6.78
CA TYR A 238 5.59 -14.52 7.71
C TYR A 238 5.50 -13.47 8.82
N VAL A 239 4.58 -12.47 8.67
CA VAL A 239 4.56 -11.29 9.54
C VAL A 239 3.14 -10.97 10.03
N ASN A 240 3.02 -10.23 11.12
CA ASN A 240 1.76 -9.71 11.64
C ASN A 240 1.42 -8.33 11.05
N GLY A 241 2.41 -7.65 10.47
CA GLY A 241 2.17 -6.32 9.90
C GLY A 241 3.36 -5.77 9.11
N PHE A 242 3.15 -4.55 8.62
CA PHE A 242 4.09 -3.83 7.76
C PHE A 242 4.28 -2.39 8.23
N LEU A 243 5.51 -1.87 8.15
CA LEU A 243 5.79 -0.45 8.28
C LEU A 243 6.10 0.14 6.90
N ILE A 244 5.26 1.09 6.45
CA ILE A 244 5.27 1.62 5.08
C ILE A 244 5.30 3.15 5.11
N GLY A 245 6.28 3.76 4.46
CA GLY A 245 6.42 5.22 4.39
C GLY A 245 6.73 5.73 2.99
N SER A 246 7.92 5.46 2.46
CA SER A 246 8.45 6.11 1.25
C SER A 246 7.62 5.90 -0.03
N SER A 247 6.93 4.76 -0.17
CA SER A 247 6.04 4.50 -1.30
C SER A 247 4.78 5.35 -1.24
N LEU A 248 4.25 5.57 -0.05
CA LEU A 248 3.04 6.34 0.19
C LEU A 248 3.30 7.85 0.08
N MET A 249 4.34 8.32 0.79
CA MET A 249 4.69 9.74 0.81
C MET A 249 5.11 10.29 -0.56
N GLY A 250 5.64 9.45 -1.45
CA GLY A 250 5.98 9.83 -2.83
C GLY A 250 4.78 9.98 -3.77
N SER A 251 3.57 9.61 -3.35
CA SER A 251 2.36 9.73 -4.17
C SER A 251 1.66 11.08 -3.96
N LEU A 252 1.22 11.69 -5.04
CA LEU A 252 0.35 12.89 -4.99
C LEU A 252 -1.03 12.56 -4.43
N ASP A 253 -1.54 11.37 -4.73
CA ASP A 253 -2.83 10.85 -4.24
C ASP A 253 -2.56 9.81 -3.14
N LEU A 254 -2.38 10.31 -1.91
CA LEU A 254 -2.03 9.49 -0.76
C LEU A 254 -3.12 8.45 -0.43
N ASN A 255 -4.39 8.84 -0.49
CA ASN A 255 -5.49 7.93 -0.16
C ASN A 255 -5.50 6.71 -1.09
N ASN A 256 -5.42 6.92 -2.39
CA ASN A 256 -5.40 5.81 -3.35
C ASN A 256 -4.07 5.04 -3.34
N ALA A 257 -2.95 5.67 -2.96
CA ALA A 257 -1.68 4.96 -2.75
C ALA A 257 -1.76 3.97 -1.57
N VAL A 258 -2.33 4.40 -0.44
CA VAL A 258 -2.57 3.52 0.71
C VAL A 258 -3.51 2.38 0.32
N ARG A 259 -4.61 2.68 -0.35
CA ARG A 259 -5.60 1.69 -0.80
C ARG A 259 -5.00 0.66 -1.77
N ALA A 260 -4.18 1.12 -2.72
CA ALA A 260 -3.50 0.23 -3.67
C ALA A 260 -2.58 -0.79 -2.97
N VAL A 261 -1.87 -0.36 -1.93
CA VAL A 261 -0.99 -1.26 -1.17
C VAL A 261 -1.78 -2.22 -0.27
N ILE A 262 -2.83 -1.75 0.40
CA ILE A 262 -3.60 -2.54 1.36
C ILE A 262 -4.56 -3.50 0.65
N PHE A 263 -5.36 -3.01 -0.31
CA PHE A 263 -6.45 -3.74 -0.94
C PHE A 263 -6.12 -4.30 -2.32
N GLY A 264 -4.99 -3.90 -2.90
CA GLY A 264 -4.67 -4.23 -4.28
C GLY A 264 -5.32 -3.31 -5.31
N GLU A 265 -4.93 -3.48 -6.55
CA GLU A 265 -5.39 -2.65 -7.67
C GLU A 265 -6.64 -3.25 -8.32
N ASN A 266 -7.72 -3.44 -7.55
CA ASN A 266 -8.94 -4.06 -8.03
C ASN A 266 -9.93 -3.04 -8.59
N LYS A 267 -10.59 -3.40 -9.70
CA LYS A 267 -11.58 -2.61 -10.44
C LYS A 267 -12.95 -3.27 -10.35
N VAL A 268 -14.00 -2.45 -10.15
CA VAL A 268 -15.38 -2.86 -10.36
C VAL A 268 -15.95 -2.10 -11.54
N CYS A 269 -16.28 -2.83 -12.60
CA CYS A 269 -16.73 -2.27 -13.88
C CYS A 269 -18.25 -2.19 -13.98
N GLY A 270 -18.77 -1.32 -14.86
CA GLY A 270 -20.19 -1.22 -15.16
C GLY A 270 -21.02 -0.59 -14.04
N LEU A 271 -20.45 0.42 -13.36
CA LEU A 271 -21.17 1.21 -12.36
C LEU A 271 -22.20 2.11 -13.04
N THR A 272 -23.46 2.06 -12.57
CA THR A 272 -24.57 2.84 -13.12
C THR A 272 -25.37 3.59 -12.06
N ARG A 273 -25.14 3.32 -10.77
CA ARG A 273 -25.88 3.92 -9.66
C ARG A 273 -24.95 4.55 -8.63
N PRO A 274 -25.30 5.71 -8.04
CA PRO A 274 -24.51 6.38 -7.01
C PRO A 274 -24.13 5.49 -5.82
N GLN A 275 -25.09 4.73 -5.28
CA GLN A 275 -24.84 3.83 -4.15
C GLN A 275 -23.80 2.74 -4.46
N ASP A 276 -23.77 2.23 -5.71
CA ASP A 276 -22.79 1.21 -6.09
C ASP A 276 -21.36 1.75 -6.06
N VAL A 277 -21.16 3.02 -6.44
CA VAL A 277 -19.86 3.69 -6.35
C VAL A 277 -19.38 3.77 -4.90
N GLN A 278 -20.29 4.16 -3.98
CA GLN A 278 -19.99 4.26 -2.55
C GLN A 278 -19.64 2.89 -1.96
N VAL A 279 -20.44 1.86 -2.27
CA VAL A 279 -20.18 0.49 -1.79
C VAL A 279 -18.84 -0.03 -2.29
N VAL A 280 -18.54 0.13 -3.59
CA VAL A 280 -17.25 -0.28 -4.15
C VAL A 280 -16.08 0.40 -3.43
N TYR A 281 -16.17 1.69 -3.15
CA TYR A 281 -15.16 2.40 -2.39
C TYR A 281 -15.03 1.87 -0.97
N GLN A 282 -16.13 1.65 -0.26
CA GLN A 282 -16.14 1.15 1.12
C GLN A 282 -15.54 -0.26 1.21
N GLN A 283 -15.78 -1.13 0.23
CA GLN A 283 -15.23 -2.48 0.17
C GLN A 283 -13.74 -2.55 -0.19
N GLY A 284 -13.11 -1.46 -0.61
CA GLY A 284 -11.69 -1.44 -0.94
C GLY A 284 -11.38 -1.37 -2.44
N GLY A 285 -12.38 -1.26 -3.31
CA GLY A 285 -12.16 -1.05 -4.74
C GLY A 285 -11.34 0.21 -5.01
N LEU A 286 -10.34 0.10 -5.90
CA LEU A 286 -9.51 1.23 -6.29
C LEU A 286 -10.04 1.92 -7.55
N TYR A 287 -10.53 1.12 -8.51
CA TYR A 287 -11.02 1.62 -9.78
C TYR A 287 -12.52 1.41 -9.95
N GLY A 288 -13.21 2.42 -10.51
CA GLY A 288 -14.62 2.36 -10.88
C GLY A 288 -14.79 2.47 -12.39
N GLY A 289 -15.33 1.44 -13.05
CA GLY A 289 -15.50 1.40 -14.49
C GLY A 289 -16.84 1.99 -14.96
N LEU A 290 -16.81 2.98 -15.84
CA LEU A 290 -17.92 3.66 -16.48
C LEU A 290 -17.95 3.29 -17.97
N ILE A 291 -19.03 2.65 -18.44
CA ILE A 291 -19.10 2.09 -19.79
C ILE A 291 -19.78 3.06 -20.74
N PHE A 292 -19.10 3.42 -21.82
CA PHE A 292 -19.61 4.28 -22.90
C PHE A 292 -19.84 3.52 -24.22
N ALA A 293 -19.52 2.21 -24.27
CA ALA A 293 -19.73 1.36 -25.45
C ALA A 293 -21.20 1.27 -25.80
N GLU A 294 -21.56 1.50 -27.11
CA GLU A 294 -22.93 1.66 -27.62
C GLU A 294 -23.82 0.46 -27.31
N ASN A 295 -23.32 -0.76 -27.45
CA ASN A 295 -24.12 -1.98 -27.32
C ASN A 295 -24.16 -2.52 -25.87
N SER A 296 -23.64 -1.79 -24.91
CA SER A 296 -23.62 -2.24 -23.51
C SER A 296 -24.94 -1.96 -22.80
N LYS A 297 -25.48 -2.97 -22.10
CA LYS A 297 -26.61 -2.80 -21.18
C LYS A 297 -26.31 -1.86 -20.00
N ARG A 298 -25.02 -1.53 -19.78
CA ARG A 298 -24.49 -0.68 -18.71
C ARG A 298 -23.98 0.65 -19.24
N LYS A 299 -24.36 1.01 -20.51
CA LYS A 299 -23.97 2.27 -21.14
C LYS A 299 -24.50 3.46 -20.35
N LEU A 300 -23.61 4.44 -20.17
CA LEU A 300 -23.91 5.71 -19.53
C LEU A 300 -23.89 6.86 -20.53
N SER A 301 -24.76 7.83 -20.29
CA SER A 301 -24.60 9.19 -20.83
C SER A 301 -23.52 9.95 -20.00
N LEU A 302 -22.97 11.00 -20.61
CA LEU A 302 -22.03 11.87 -19.89
C LEU A 302 -22.62 12.45 -18.60
N ARG A 303 -23.89 12.87 -18.62
CA ARG A 303 -24.58 13.44 -17.45
C ARG A 303 -24.67 12.43 -16.30
N GLN A 304 -25.01 11.18 -16.58
CA GLN A 304 -25.05 10.13 -15.56
C GLN A 304 -23.65 9.86 -15.01
N ALA A 305 -22.63 9.81 -15.87
CA ALA A 305 -21.26 9.61 -15.43
C ALA A 305 -20.74 10.76 -14.55
N GLN A 306 -21.10 12.03 -14.87
CA GLN A 306 -20.76 13.20 -14.03
C GLN A 306 -21.34 13.10 -12.62
N GLU A 307 -22.54 12.55 -12.46
CA GLU A 307 -23.11 12.30 -11.14
C GLU A 307 -22.34 11.21 -10.38
N LEU A 308 -21.94 10.13 -11.06
CA LEU A 308 -21.25 9.01 -10.44
C LEU A 308 -19.85 9.36 -9.95
N VAL A 309 -19.07 10.15 -10.70
CA VAL A 309 -17.69 10.47 -10.34
C VAL A 309 -17.57 11.34 -9.07
N THR A 310 -18.65 11.93 -8.61
CA THR A 310 -18.68 12.73 -7.39
C THR A 310 -19.00 11.94 -6.13
N GLN A 311 -19.37 10.65 -6.24
CA GLN A 311 -19.90 9.87 -5.11
C GLN A 311 -18.83 9.30 -4.18
N ALA A 312 -17.64 9.01 -4.71
CA ALA A 312 -16.50 8.54 -3.92
C ALA A 312 -15.20 8.78 -4.71
N PRO A 313 -14.04 8.91 -4.04
CA PRO A 313 -12.76 9.20 -4.69
C PRO A 313 -12.12 7.94 -5.29
N LEU A 314 -12.86 7.22 -6.13
CA LEU A 314 -12.33 6.14 -6.95
C LEU A 314 -11.51 6.71 -8.12
N ARG A 315 -10.55 5.94 -8.61
CA ARG A 315 -9.92 6.18 -9.92
C ARG A 315 -10.87 5.72 -11.02
N PHE A 316 -11.54 6.66 -11.68
CA PHE A 316 -12.53 6.30 -12.69
C PHE A 316 -11.90 5.90 -14.01
N VAL A 317 -12.44 4.82 -14.60
CA VAL A 317 -12.03 4.20 -15.85
C VAL A 317 -13.17 4.32 -16.84
N GLY A 318 -12.99 5.11 -17.90
CA GLY A 318 -13.95 5.13 -19.02
C GLY A 318 -13.69 3.96 -19.98
N VAL A 319 -14.69 3.14 -20.22
CA VAL A 319 -14.59 1.97 -21.11
C VAL A 319 -15.24 2.29 -22.44
N PHE A 320 -14.44 2.21 -23.50
CA PHE A 320 -14.81 2.56 -24.87
C PHE A 320 -14.63 1.38 -25.81
N GLN A 321 -15.39 1.34 -26.90
CA GLN A 321 -15.32 0.29 -27.91
C GLN A 321 -15.52 0.89 -29.30
N ASN A 322 -14.43 1.13 -30.02
CA ASN A 322 -14.41 1.68 -31.38
C ASN A 322 -15.09 3.05 -31.53
N GLN A 323 -15.09 3.89 -30.50
CA GLN A 323 -15.54 5.28 -30.61
C GLN A 323 -14.46 6.17 -31.19
N GLU A 324 -14.87 7.31 -31.75
CA GLU A 324 -13.99 8.34 -32.31
C GLU A 324 -13.13 9.00 -31.21
N ILE A 325 -11.89 9.39 -31.55
CA ILE A 325 -10.92 9.97 -30.61
C ILE A 325 -11.50 11.21 -29.93
N ASP A 326 -12.14 12.13 -30.69
CA ASP A 326 -12.72 13.35 -30.14
C ASP A 326 -13.76 13.08 -29.05
N PHE A 327 -14.57 12.03 -29.23
CA PHE A 327 -15.53 11.62 -28.23
C PHE A 327 -14.84 11.11 -26.97
N ILE A 328 -13.82 10.24 -27.11
CA ILE A 328 -13.06 9.69 -25.99
C ILE A 328 -12.37 10.81 -25.20
N VAL A 329 -11.68 11.71 -25.89
CA VAL A 329 -10.97 12.86 -25.29
C VAL A 329 -11.92 13.78 -24.54
N LYS A 330 -13.09 14.08 -25.15
CA LYS A 330 -14.13 14.88 -24.51
C LYS A 330 -14.59 14.27 -23.19
N ILE A 331 -14.92 12.98 -23.19
CA ILE A 331 -15.38 12.27 -21.98
C ILE A 331 -14.25 12.23 -20.94
N ALA A 332 -13.04 11.87 -21.34
CA ALA A 332 -11.88 11.76 -20.45
C ALA A 332 -11.59 13.10 -19.73
N THR A 333 -11.63 14.20 -20.47
CA THR A 333 -11.38 15.55 -19.93
C THR A 333 -12.50 16.02 -19.01
N GLN A 334 -13.77 15.85 -19.42
CA GLN A 334 -14.91 16.34 -18.64
C GLN A 334 -15.16 15.58 -17.34
N LEU A 335 -14.77 14.30 -17.29
CA LEU A 335 -14.89 13.46 -16.11
C LEU A 335 -13.57 13.36 -15.31
N ASN A 336 -12.49 14.00 -15.78
CA ASN A 336 -11.14 13.85 -15.22
C ASN A 336 -10.79 12.35 -15.02
N LEU A 337 -10.97 11.55 -16.08
CA LEU A 337 -10.74 10.10 -16.00
C LEU A 337 -9.27 9.81 -15.70
N PHE A 338 -9.06 8.86 -14.80
CA PHE A 338 -7.73 8.32 -14.54
C PHE A 338 -7.27 7.38 -15.66
N VAL A 339 -8.22 6.67 -16.30
CA VAL A 339 -7.94 5.69 -17.36
C VAL A 339 -8.96 5.81 -18.48
N VAL A 340 -8.49 5.73 -19.73
CA VAL A 340 -9.24 5.35 -20.91
C VAL A 340 -8.95 3.88 -21.21
N GLN A 341 -9.96 3.02 -21.08
CA GLN A 341 -9.86 1.60 -21.43
C GLN A 341 -10.47 1.35 -22.81
N LEU A 342 -9.65 0.88 -23.75
CA LEU A 342 -10.03 0.55 -25.13
C LEU A 342 -10.37 -0.94 -25.21
N HIS A 343 -11.65 -1.23 -25.48
CA HIS A 343 -12.20 -2.60 -25.44
C HIS A 343 -12.63 -3.12 -26.82
N GLY A 344 -12.30 -2.41 -27.89
CA GLY A 344 -12.61 -2.77 -29.28
C GLY A 344 -11.35 -3.22 -30.06
N SER A 345 -11.37 -2.92 -31.35
CA SER A 345 -10.31 -3.25 -32.30
C SER A 345 -9.32 -2.09 -32.55
N GLU A 346 -9.26 -1.12 -31.63
CA GLU A 346 -8.37 0.04 -31.73
C GLU A 346 -6.91 -0.42 -31.90
N ASN A 347 -6.27 -0.03 -32.98
CA ASN A 347 -4.91 -0.41 -33.34
C ASN A 347 -3.86 0.55 -32.77
N ALA A 348 -2.58 0.25 -33.00
CA ALA A 348 -1.46 1.04 -32.47
C ALA A 348 -1.46 2.49 -32.99
N GLU A 349 -1.89 2.73 -34.23
CA GLU A 349 -1.97 4.07 -34.81
C GLU A 349 -3.05 4.90 -34.12
N PHE A 350 -4.23 4.33 -33.88
CA PHE A 350 -5.32 4.97 -33.12
C PHE A 350 -4.84 5.33 -31.71
N ILE A 351 -4.14 4.41 -31.03
CA ILE A 351 -3.63 4.62 -29.67
C ILE A 351 -2.61 5.76 -29.64
N ALA A 352 -1.72 5.83 -30.64
CA ALA A 352 -0.74 6.90 -30.74
C ALA A 352 -1.39 8.28 -30.97
N GLN A 353 -2.42 8.37 -31.79
CA GLN A 353 -3.19 9.59 -32.01
C GLN A 353 -4.00 10.00 -30.78
N LEU A 354 -4.61 9.04 -30.09
CA LEU A 354 -5.35 9.26 -28.84
C LEU A 354 -4.44 9.81 -27.76
N ARG A 355 -3.23 9.22 -27.58
CA ARG A 355 -2.26 9.65 -26.57
C ARG A 355 -1.85 11.13 -26.71
N GLN A 356 -1.75 11.63 -27.93
CA GLN A 356 -1.39 13.03 -28.19
C GLN A 356 -2.45 14.03 -27.74
N GLN A 357 -3.69 13.59 -27.55
CA GLN A 357 -4.81 14.45 -27.21
C GLN A 357 -5.33 14.25 -25.78
N LEU A 358 -4.98 13.15 -25.14
CA LEU A 358 -5.36 12.88 -23.75
C LEU A 358 -4.52 13.72 -22.77
N PRO A 359 -5.08 14.09 -21.60
CA PRO A 359 -4.29 14.63 -20.49
C PRO A 359 -3.13 13.68 -20.15
N GLU A 360 -1.95 14.25 -19.84
CA GLU A 360 -0.71 13.50 -19.56
C GLU A 360 -0.89 12.44 -18.46
N GLN A 361 -1.65 12.76 -17.41
CA GLN A 361 -1.93 11.87 -16.29
C GLN A 361 -2.95 10.76 -16.60
N CYS A 362 -3.69 10.84 -17.71
CA CYS A 362 -4.70 9.85 -18.07
C CYS A 362 -4.05 8.63 -18.74
N GLN A 363 -4.16 7.46 -18.14
CA GLN A 363 -3.62 6.21 -18.67
C GLN A 363 -4.46 5.66 -19.82
N ILE A 364 -3.81 4.89 -20.70
CA ILE A 364 -4.49 4.07 -21.72
C ILE A 364 -4.34 2.59 -21.36
N TRP A 365 -5.46 1.93 -21.12
CA TRP A 365 -5.49 0.48 -20.94
C TRP A 365 -6.11 -0.18 -22.17
N LYS A 366 -5.50 -1.30 -22.63
CA LYS A 366 -5.99 -2.05 -23.78
C LYS A 366 -6.54 -3.39 -23.36
N ALA A 367 -7.81 -3.65 -23.65
CA ALA A 367 -8.40 -4.96 -23.47
C ALA A 367 -7.91 -5.93 -24.56
N ILE A 368 -7.48 -7.11 -24.10
CA ILE A 368 -7.09 -8.25 -24.94
C ILE A 368 -8.12 -9.34 -24.73
N SER A 369 -8.83 -9.72 -25.77
CA SER A 369 -9.80 -10.80 -25.74
C SER A 369 -9.12 -12.15 -25.94
N ILE A 370 -9.33 -13.06 -24.99
CA ILE A 370 -8.81 -14.42 -25.04
C ILE A 370 -9.94 -15.37 -25.38
N GLN A 371 -9.79 -16.19 -26.43
CA GLN A 371 -10.83 -17.10 -26.91
C GLN A 371 -11.08 -18.22 -25.89
N VAL A 372 -12.36 -18.52 -25.65
CA VAL A 372 -12.86 -19.58 -24.74
C VAL A 372 -13.08 -20.90 -25.48
N GLU A 373 -12.54 -21.08 -26.72
CA GLU A 373 -12.80 -22.33 -27.45
C GLU A 373 -12.12 -23.52 -26.80
N LYS A 374 -12.93 -24.55 -26.51
CA LYS A 374 -12.46 -25.89 -26.17
C LYS A 374 -11.77 -26.50 -27.41
N HIS A 375 -10.48 -26.41 -27.50
CA HIS A 375 -9.76 -27.21 -28.46
C HIS A 375 -9.80 -28.68 -28.03
N GLN A 376 -10.65 -29.45 -28.71
CA GLN A 376 -10.65 -30.90 -28.71
C GLN A 376 -9.44 -31.44 -29.49
N ARG A 377 -8.23 -31.08 -29.17
CA ARG A 377 -7.02 -31.80 -29.63
C ARG A 377 -5.85 -31.49 -28.69
N GLU A 378 -5.29 -32.54 -28.15
CA GLU A 378 -4.21 -32.60 -27.16
C GLU A 378 -2.82 -32.16 -27.66
N GLU A 379 -2.70 -31.46 -28.78
CA GLU A 379 -1.38 -31.07 -29.30
C GLU A 379 -1.38 -29.59 -29.72
N GLN A 380 -0.70 -28.78 -28.92
CA GLN A 380 -0.37 -27.35 -29.05
C GLN A 380 -1.27 -26.39 -28.26
N GLN A 381 -1.09 -26.37 -26.94
CA GLN A 381 -1.39 -25.19 -26.12
C GLN A 381 -0.36 -24.10 -26.46
N SER A 382 -0.58 -23.32 -27.50
CA SER A 382 0.22 -22.12 -27.73
C SER A 382 -0.17 -21.06 -26.72
N ALA A 383 0.76 -20.69 -25.84
CA ALA A 383 0.62 -19.55 -24.95
C ALA A 383 0.15 -18.32 -25.75
N VAL A 384 -0.81 -17.57 -25.22
CA VAL A 384 -1.31 -16.34 -25.85
C VAL A 384 -0.13 -15.39 -26.07
N GLN A 385 0.20 -15.12 -27.33
CA GLN A 385 1.25 -14.15 -27.67
C GLN A 385 0.62 -12.76 -27.62
N ILE A 386 1.08 -11.92 -26.71
CA ILE A 386 0.70 -10.52 -26.60
C ILE A 386 1.94 -9.69 -26.89
N GLU A 387 1.97 -9.07 -28.09
CA GLU A 387 3.00 -8.11 -28.42
C GLU A 387 2.72 -6.79 -27.71
N PRO A 388 3.71 -6.21 -27.01
CA PRO A 388 3.55 -4.92 -26.36
C PRO A 388 3.19 -3.83 -27.38
N ILE A 389 2.10 -3.12 -27.12
CA ILE A 389 1.68 -1.97 -27.93
C ILE A 389 2.26 -0.72 -27.27
N SER A 390 2.98 0.08 -28.06
CA SER A 390 3.55 1.35 -27.60
C SER A 390 2.44 2.26 -27.04
N GLN A 391 2.72 2.97 -25.97
CA GLN A 391 1.81 3.93 -25.30
C GLN A 391 0.59 3.30 -24.61
N VAL A 392 0.53 1.98 -24.50
CA VAL A 392 -0.39 1.26 -23.61
C VAL A 392 0.25 1.14 -22.23
N ASP A 393 -0.42 1.68 -21.21
CA ASP A 393 0.07 1.65 -19.85
C ASP A 393 -0.20 0.29 -19.18
N ARG A 394 -1.34 -0.34 -19.46
CA ARG A 394 -1.74 -1.65 -18.92
C ARG A 394 -2.65 -2.42 -19.87
N TYR A 395 -2.74 -3.72 -19.61
CA TYR A 395 -3.66 -4.62 -20.32
C TYR A 395 -4.82 -5.05 -19.43
N VAL A 396 -5.97 -5.34 -20.06
CA VAL A 396 -7.10 -6.00 -19.40
C VAL A 396 -7.35 -7.30 -20.17
N LEU A 397 -7.15 -8.44 -19.51
CA LEU A 397 -7.33 -9.77 -20.09
C LEU A 397 -8.76 -10.21 -19.86
N ASP A 398 -9.57 -10.24 -20.92
CA ASP A 398 -10.99 -10.60 -20.84
C ASP A 398 -11.33 -11.83 -21.70
N SER A 399 -12.40 -12.52 -21.35
CA SER A 399 -12.89 -13.68 -22.09
C SER A 399 -13.65 -13.27 -23.35
N GLN A 400 -13.41 -13.98 -24.46
CA GLN A 400 -14.20 -13.83 -25.69
C GLN A 400 -14.98 -15.11 -26.00
N LEU A 401 -16.28 -15.01 -26.23
CA LEU A 401 -17.07 -16.04 -26.91
C LEU A 401 -17.12 -15.76 -28.41
N ALA A 402 -17.28 -16.81 -29.24
CA ALA A 402 -17.18 -16.78 -30.70
C ALA A 402 -18.06 -15.72 -31.41
N HIS A 403 -19.02 -15.09 -30.70
CA HIS A 403 -19.94 -14.07 -31.26
C HIS A 403 -20.18 -12.88 -30.32
N GLN A 404 -19.42 -12.75 -29.19
CA GLN A 404 -19.62 -11.65 -28.22
C GLN A 404 -18.29 -11.18 -27.64
N GLN A 405 -17.93 -9.93 -27.87
CA GLN A 405 -16.73 -9.31 -27.27
C GLN A 405 -17.08 -8.75 -25.89
N GLY A 406 -16.52 -9.36 -24.83
CA GLY A 406 -16.63 -8.91 -23.44
C GLY A 406 -17.98 -9.17 -22.75
N GLY A 407 -17.99 -9.14 -21.42
CA GLY A 407 -19.20 -9.25 -20.61
C GLY A 407 -19.92 -10.61 -20.65
N THR A 408 -19.23 -11.67 -21.06
CA THR A 408 -19.80 -13.02 -21.29
C THR A 408 -20.18 -13.74 -20.00
N GLY A 409 -19.64 -13.33 -18.87
CA GLY A 409 -19.81 -13.98 -17.56
C GLY A 409 -19.14 -15.35 -17.45
N LYS A 410 -18.30 -15.75 -18.43
CA LYS A 410 -17.55 -17.01 -18.41
C LYS A 410 -16.05 -16.75 -18.32
N ALA A 411 -15.36 -17.55 -17.53
CA ALA A 411 -13.90 -17.54 -17.44
C ALA A 411 -13.27 -18.29 -18.63
N PHE A 412 -12.13 -17.80 -19.13
CA PHE A 412 -11.25 -18.57 -20.00
C PHE A 412 -10.25 -19.38 -19.14
N ASP A 413 -9.44 -20.21 -19.78
CA ASP A 413 -8.36 -20.91 -19.06
C ASP A 413 -7.24 -19.93 -18.67
N TRP A 414 -7.27 -19.47 -17.43
CA TRP A 414 -6.31 -18.49 -16.90
C TRP A 414 -4.87 -19.00 -16.83
N SER A 415 -4.64 -20.32 -16.91
CA SER A 415 -3.29 -20.88 -16.95
C SER A 415 -2.51 -20.50 -18.24
N LEU A 416 -3.23 -20.08 -19.27
CA LEU A 416 -2.66 -19.64 -20.56
C LEU A 416 -2.06 -18.22 -20.52
N ILE A 417 -2.20 -17.48 -19.41
CA ILE A 417 -1.69 -16.11 -19.27
C ILE A 417 -0.16 -16.15 -19.17
N PRO A 418 0.57 -15.51 -20.10
CA PRO A 418 2.04 -15.45 -20.06
C PRO A 418 2.53 -14.75 -18.78
N ALA A 419 3.51 -15.33 -18.07
CA ALA A 419 4.05 -14.79 -16.84
C ALA A 419 4.55 -13.33 -17.00
N LYS A 420 5.17 -13.01 -18.15
CA LYS A 420 5.74 -11.68 -18.44
C LYS A 420 4.71 -10.54 -18.47
N ILE A 421 3.41 -10.84 -18.70
CA ILE A 421 2.37 -9.80 -18.76
C ILE A 421 1.62 -9.63 -17.46
N LYS A 422 1.63 -10.62 -16.56
CA LYS A 422 0.83 -10.63 -15.33
C LYS A 422 1.03 -9.38 -14.46
N ASN A 423 2.27 -8.91 -14.34
CA ASN A 423 2.61 -7.73 -13.54
C ASN A 423 2.13 -6.40 -14.17
N ASN A 424 1.60 -6.44 -15.40
CA ASN A 424 1.07 -5.26 -16.11
C ASN A 424 -0.35 -5.51 -16.65
N ALA A 425 -1.06 -6.48 -16.11
CA ALA A 425 -2.39 -6.83 -16.59
C ALA A 425 -3.41 -6.96 -15.44
N MET A 426 -4.61 -6.44 -15.72
CA MET A 426 -5.81 -6.72 -14.94
C MET A 426 -6.45 -8.00 -15.48
N LEU A 427 -6.83 -8.92 -14.61
CA LEU A 427 -7.57 -10.12 -14.99
C LEU A 427 -9.07 -9.85 -14.94
N ALA A 428 -9.74 -10.08 -16.05
CA ALA A 428 -11.19 -9.97 -16.20
C ALA A 428 -11.81 -11.30 -16.68
N GLY A 429 -13.09 -11.30 -17.02
CA GLY A 429 -13.79 -12.44 -17.62
C GLY A 429 -14.42 -13.37 -16.58
N GLY A 430 -15.67 -13.08 -16.21
CA GLY A 430 -16.53 -13.97 -15.42
C GLY A 430 -16.11 -14.20 -13.97
N ILE A 431 -15.29 -13.30 -13.38
CA ILE A 431 -14.84 -13.41 -11.98
C ILE A 431 -16.05 -13.27 -11.05
N ASN A 432 -16.20 -14.22 -10.13
CA ASN A 432 -17.24 -14.30 -9.11
C ASN A 432 -16.71 -15.02 -7.85
N SER A 433 -17.54 -15.15 -6.81
CA SER A 433 -17.14 -15.75 -5.53
C SER A 433 -16.75 -17.24 -5.59
N GLU A 434 -17.11 -17.96 -6.66
CA GLU A 434 -16.78 -19.38 -6.81
C GLU A 434 -15.39 -19.58 -7.45
N ASN A 435 -14.89 -18.59 -8.22
CA ASN A 435 -13.65 -18.74 -8.97
C ASN A 435 -12.57 -17.68 -8.64
N ILE A 436 -12.85 -16.77 -7.73
CA ILE A 436 -11.94 -15.64 -7.42
C ILE A 436 -10.58 -16.12 -6.89
N ASP A 437 -10.53 -17.20 -6.11
CA ASP A 437 -9.27 -17.76 -5.59
C ASP A 437 -8.37 -18.23 -6.74
N LEU A 438 -8.95 -18.84 -7.78
CA LEU A 438 -8.23 -19.22 -8.99
C LEU A 438 -7.75 -18.00 -9.79
N ALA A 439 -8.51 -16.91 -9.78
CA ALA A 439 -8.12 -15.64 -10.41
C ALA A 439 -6.96 -14.99 -9.65
N LEU A 440 -7.02 -14.97 -8.31
CA LEU A 440 -5.95 -14.43 -7.46
C LEU A 440 -4.65 -15.24 -7.60
N ALA A 441 -4.75 -16.58 -7.74
CA ALA A 441 -3.62 -17.48 -7.98
C ALA A 441 -2.86 -17.19 -9.29
N GLN A 442 -3.43 -16.39 -10.20
CA GLN A 442 -2.70 -15.95 -11.38
C GLN A 442 -1.67 -14.87 -11.10
N HIS A 443 -1.74 -14.21 -9.94
CA HIS A 443 -0.84 -13.11 -9.55
C HIS A 443 -0.76 -11.99 -10.58
N CYS A 444 -1.89 -11.67 -11.21
CA CYS A 444 -2.02 -10.47 -12.03
C CYS A 444 -1.98 -9.22 -11.15
N LEU A 445 -1.80 -8.04 -11.78
CA LEU A 445 -1.73 -6.76 -11.08
C LEU A 445 -2.98 -6.50 -10.22
N GLY A 446 -4.15 -6.91 -10.70
CA GLY A 446 -5.43 -6.80 -10.01
C GLY A 446 -6.55 -7.50 -10.80
N LEU A 447 -7.75 -7.46 -10.25
CA LEU A 447 -8.94 -8.06 -10.85
C LEU A 447 -9.88 -6.97 -11.41
N ASP A 448 -10.51 -7.24 -12.56
CA ASP A 448 -11.61 -6.43 -13.12
C ASP A 448 -12.93 -7.21 -12.99
N ILE A 449 -13.70 -6.86 -11.98
CA ILE A 449 -14.94 -7.53 -11.59
C ILE A 449 -16.14 -6.78 -12.21
N ASN A 450 -17.04 -7.49 -12.85
CA ASN A 450 -18.24 -6.89 -13.43
C ASN A 450 -19.50 -7.69 -13.06
N SER A 451 -19.95 -8.60 -13.93
CA SER A 451 -21.22 -9.34 -13.78
C SER A 451 -21.27 -10.24 -12.56
N GLY A 452 -20.13 -10.78 -12.10
CA GLY A 452 -20.07 -11.61 -10.89
C GLY A 452 -20.44 -10.89 -9.59
N ALA A 453 -20.40 -9.55 -9.60
CA ALA A 453 -20.82 -8.71 -8.48
C ALA A 453 -22.22 -8.09 -8.69
N GLU A 454 -23.03 -8.57 -9.65
CA GLU A 454 -24.33 -7.99 -9.98
C GLU A 454 -25.49 -8.89 -9.55
N SER A 455 -26.62 -8.26 -9.22
CA SER A 455 -27.95 -8.90 -9.14
C SER A 455 -28.66 -8.88 -10.49
N SER A 456 -28.45 -7.82 -11.27
CA SER A 456 -28.88 -7.66 -12.67
C SER A 456 -27.93 -6.71 -13.39
N ALA A 457 -27.95 -6.68 -14.72
CA ALA A 457 -27.01 -5.86 -15.50
C ALA A 457 -27.03 -4.39 -15.08
N GLY A 458 -25.90 -3.87 -14.61
CA GLY A 458 -25.74 -2.50 -14.11
C GLY A 458 -26.18 -2.28 -12.66
N VAL A 459 -26.63 -3.32 -11.95
CA VAL A 459 -27.04 -3.24 -10.54
C VAL A 459 -26.10 -4.10 -9.70
N LYS A 460 -25.18 -3.47 -8.98
CA LYS A 460 -24.25 -4.19 -8.09
C LYS A 460 -25.02 -4.69 -6.86
N ASP A 461 -24.62 -5.88 -6.40
CA ASP A 461 -25.11 -6.52 -5.19
C ASP A 461 -24.08 -6.31 -4.09
N GLU A 462 -24.47 -5.61 -3.03
CA GLU A 462 -23.59 -5.26 -1.91
C GLU A 462 -23.02 -6.51 -1.21
N ASN A 463 -23.83 -7.56 -1.04
CA ASN A 463 -23.36 -8.79 -0.38
C ASN A 463 -22.34 -9.53 -1.25
N LYS A 464 -22.56 -9.60 -2.57
CA LYS A 464 -21.59 -10.18 -3.49
C LYS A 464 -20.29 -9.39 -3.52
N LEU A 465 -20.35 -8.05 -3.53
CA LEU A 465 -19.17 -7.19 -3.44
C LEU A 465 -18.43 -7.45 -2.13
N ALA A 466 -19.12 -7.44 -0.99
CA ALA A 466 -18.51 -7.69 0.32
C ALA A 466 -17.84 -9.07 0.37
N GLN A 467 -18.49 -10.12 -0.15
CA GLN A 467 -17.92 -11.46 -0.24
C GLN A 467 -16.66 -11.50 -1.09
N LEU A 468 -16.68 -10.93 -2.29
CA LEU A 468 -15.53 -10.89 -3.20
C LEU A 468 -14.34 -10.14 -2.59
N PHE A 469 -14.56 -8.96 -2.01
CA PHE A 469 -13.48 -8.20 -1.38
C PHE A 469 -12.95 -8.86 -0.10
N THR A 470 -13.80 -9.57 0.66
CA THR A 470 -13.35 -10.40 1.78
C THR A 470 -12.40 -11.50 1.29
N GLN A 471 -12.76 -12.22 0.23
CA GLN A 471 -11.91 -13.26 -0.37
C GLN A 471 -10.59 -12.69 -0.90
N ILE A 472 -10.60 -11.49 -1.53
CA ILE A 472 -9.38 -10.80 -1.98
C ILE A 472 -8.45 -10.50 -0.80
N LEU A 473 -8.98 -10.02 0.32
CA LEU A 473 -8.17 -9.68 1.49
C LEU A 473 -7.63 -10.90 2.23
N ASP A 474 -8.42 -11.97 2.28
CA ASP A 474 -8.07 -13.19 3.02
C ASP A 474 -7.15 -14.12 2.22
N TYR A 475 -7.05 -13.95 0.86
CA TYR A 475 -6.16 -14.70 -0.03
C TYR A 475 -4.68 -14.45 0.28
#